data_bd251627c1cd3d9a69587e7bbab6cf5b
#
_entry.id   bd251627c1cd3d9a69587e7bbab6cf5b
#
_cell.length_a   1.000
_cell.length_b   1.000
_cell.length_c   1.000
_cell.angle_alpha   90.00
_cell.angle_beta   90.00
_cell.angle_gamma   90.00
#
_symmetry.space_group_name_H-M   'P 1'
#
loop_
_entity.id
_entity.type
_entity.pdbx_description
1 polymer ?
#
loop_
_entity_poly.entity_id
_entity_poly.type
_entity_poly.pdbx_seq_one_letter_code
_entity_poly.pdbx_strand_id
1 'polypeptide(L)'
;MEVINKEINSTKELFRTLNIKDDVLSIEQKKFFFDKGYLILPPTDIIKKNLKRLNELITNLIIKEGLRGGWEGKEKYYKEGKPFEVNCDRLGNLIDKNIIFGELILMPEILMIAYEIIKGDIKVGGLNFRNPHKNFGEQAIHIDGMRRESTRDSFNGVVCYIYLDDATIENGATGIIPNTHKKIGWPDNYINTNERKKNEIRAIAEAGSIVAFNLNTWHAGAKNINGKPRKTIFIQIKKRNQGQLLNYKKFLSQETKKKLNECQKYLLSIRDIDPTQKEDSVSIGNFYKKQFGKDRG
;
A
#
# COMPACT_ATOMS: atom_id res chain seq x y z
N MET A 1 22.25 13.09 -14.70
CA MET A 1 21.39 12.00 -15.25
C MET A 1 20.69 12.57 -16.46
N GLU A 2 20.98 12.02 -17.63
CA GLU A 2 20.26 12.39 -18.85
C GLU A 2 18.77 12.18 -18.64
N VAL A 3 17.98 13.18 -18.98
CA VAL A 3 16.51 13.11 -18.92
C VAL A 3 16.09 12.06 -19.95
N ILE A 4 15.73 10.87 -19.50
CA ILE A 4 15.20 9.84 -20.37
C ILE A 4 13.80 10.27 -20.80
N ASN A 5 13.73 10.94 -21.96
CA ASN A 5 12.48 11.41 -22.58
C ASN A 5 11.72 10.29 -23.33
N LYS A 6 12.18 9.04 -23.22
CA LYS A 6 11.52 7.92 -23.89
C LYS A 6 10.34 7.44 -23.05
N GLU A 7 9.17 7.36 -23.66
CA GLU A 7 7.98 6.78 -23.04
C GLU A 7 8.23 5.34 -22.58
N ILE A 8 7.73 5.01 -21.41
CA ILE A 8 7.73 3.65 -20.85
C ILE A 8 6.36 3.04 -21.09
N ASN A 9 6.32 1.87 -21.75
CA ASN A 9 5.10 1.21 -22.16
C ASN A 9 4.93 -0.19 -21.55
N SER A 10 5.95 -0.70 -20.86
CA SER A 10 5.90 -2.01 -20.19
C SER A 10 6.76 -2.03 -18.92
N THR A 11 6.45 -2.97 -18.04
CA THR A 11 7.28 -3.20 -16.84
C THR A 11 8.70 -3.63 -17.18
N LYS A 12 8.90 -4.34 -18.29
CA LYS A 12 10.25 -4.71 -18.77
C LYS A 12 11.06 -3.47 -19.16
N GLU A 13 10.45 -2.51 -19.85
CA GLU A 13 11.09 -1.22 -20.17
C GLU A 13 11.36 -0.41 -18.91
N LEU A 14 10.41 -0.35 -17.97
CA LEU A 14 10.60 0.28 -16.67
C LEU A 14 11.84 -0.28 -15.96
N PHE A 15 11.95 -1.61 -15.87
CA PHE A 15 13.07 -2.26 -15.19
C PHE A 15 14.42 -1.97 -15.86
N ARG A 16 14.47 -1.98 -17.21
CA ARG A 16 15.68 -1.59 -17.95
C ARG A 16 16.05 -0.13 -17.68
N THR A 17 15.07 0.78 -17.71
CA THR A 17 15.28 2.21 -17.50
C THR A 17 15.78 2.51 -16.09
N LEU A 18 15.26 1.82 -15.08
CA LEU A 18 15.67 1.95 -13.68
C LEU A 18 16.89 1.07 -13.33
N ASN A 19 17.42 0.31 -14.29
CA ASN A 19 18.50 -0.66 -14.07
C ASN A 19 18.18 -1.66 -12.94
N ILE A 20 16.93 -2.09 -12.83
CA ILE A 20 16.50 -3.09 -11.85
C ILE A 20 16.94 -4.46 -12.33
N LYS A 21 17.75 -5.14 -11.51
CA LYS A 21 18.28 -6.47 -11.79
C LYS A 21 17.46 -7.53 -11.05
N ASP A 22 17.56 -8.77 -11.52
CA ASP A 22 16.83 -9.91 -10.95
C ASP A 22 17.30 -10.29 -9.54
N ASP A 23 18.48 -9.85 -9.13
CA ASP A 23 19.10 -10.13 -7.83
C ASP A 23 18.75 -9.12 -6.72
N VAL A 24 17.87 -8.16 -6.99
CA VAL A 24 17.33 -7.23 -5.95
C VAL A 24 16.71 -7.98 -4.78
N LEU A 25 16.13 -9.15 -5.05
CA LEU A 25 15.67 -10.09 -4.03
C LEU A 25 16.41 -11.41 -4.20
N SER A 26 16.85 -12.02 -3.11
CA SER A 26 17.45 -13.36 -3.17
C SER A 26 16.41 -14.42 -3.58
N ILE A 27 16.90 -15.56 -4.05
CA ILE A 27 16.05 -16.70 -4.43
C ILE A 27 15.21 -17.16 -3.22
N GLU A 28 15.81 -17.16 -2.03
CA GLU A 28 15.14 -17.54 -0.78
C GLU A 28 14.04 -16.54 -0.42
N GLN A 29 14.27 -15.23 -0.58
CA GLN A 29 13.26 -14.20 -0.36
C GLN A 29 12.09 -14.34 -1.33
N LYS A 30 12.35 -14.56 -2.63
CA LYS A 30 11.32 -14.79 -3.64
C LYS A 30 10.49 -16.04 -3.29
N LYS A 31 11.16 -17.14 -2.96
CA LYS A 31 10.50 -18.40 -2.55
C LYS A 31 9.68 -18.21 -1.27
N PHE A 32 10.24 -17.57 -0.25
CA PHE A 32 9.54 -17.30 1.00
C PHE A 32 8.27 -16.47 0.76
N PHE A 33 8.38 -15.38 -0.04
CA PHE A 33 7.24 -14.55 -0.35
C PHE A 33 6.14 -15.32 -1.11
N PHE A 34 6.52 -16.13 -2.09
CA PHE A 34 5.59 -16.96 -2.83
C PHE A 34 4.90 -18.00 -1.94
N ASP A 35 5.62 -18.61 -1.01
CA ASP A 35 5.09 -19.64 -0.13
C ASP A 35 4.26 -19.03 1.01
N LYS A 36 4.76 -18.02 1.67
CA LYS A 36 4.18 -17.43 2.89
C LYS A 36 3.20 -16.30 2.63
N GLY A 37 3.32 -15.63 1.48
CA GLY A 37 2.47 -14.49 1.10
C GLY A 37 2.87 -13.17 1.74
N TYR A 38 4.01 -13.10 2.42
CA TYR A 38 4.57 -11.88 2.99
C TYR A 38 6.09 -11.92 2.99
N LEU A 39 6.72 -10.75 3.11
CA LEU A 39 8.16 -10.58 3.24
C LEU A 39 8.45 -9.33 4.10
N ILE A 40 9.45 -9.41 4.96
CA ILE A 40 9.95 -8.26 5.73
C ILE A 40 11.38 -8.03 5.28
N LEU A 41 11.64 -6.84 4.75
CA LEU A 41 12.97 -6.40 4.35
C LEU A 41 13.50 -5.34 5.32
N PRO A 42 14.80 -5.36 5.62
CA PRO A 42 15.42 -4.30 6.41
C PRO A 42 15.34 -2.96 5.69
N PRO A 43 15.63 -1.85 6.39
CA PRO A 43 15.67 -0.53 5.77
C PRO A 43 16.68 -0.47 4.63
N THR A 44 16.23 0.01 3.47
CA THR A 44 17.10 0.27 2.31
C THR A 44 17.84 1.59 2.48
N ASP A 45 18.94 1.77 1.74
CA ASP A 45 19.72 3.02 1.80
C ASP A 45 18.90 4.24 1.38
N ILE A 46 17.98 4.06 0.42
CA ILE A 46 17.06 5.12 -0.03
C ILE A 46 16.16 5.58 1.13
N ILE A 47 15.59 4.63 1.88
CA ILE A 47 14.71 4.96 3.00
C ILE A 47 15.52 5.53 4.15
N LYS A 48 16.63 4.91 4.54
CA LYS A 48 17.52 5.41 5.61
C LYS A 48 17.90 6.88 5.41
N LYS A 49 18.35 7.21 4.19
CA LYS A 49 18.74 8.59 3.82
C LYS A 49 17.57 9.59 3.93
N ASN A 50 16.35 9.16 3.67
CA ASN A 50 15.17 10.03 3.62
C ASN A 50 14.27 9.91 4.85
N LEU A 51 14.53 9.00 5.79
CA LEU A 51 13.61 8.67 6.88
C LEU A 51 13.23 9.88 7.74
N LYS A 52 14.22 10.69 8.16
CA LYS A 52 13.98 11.91 8.92
C LYS A 52 13.09 12.88 8.13
N ARG A 53 13.44 13.15 6.87
CA ARG A 53 12.68 14.06 6.00
C ARG A 53 11.26 13.58 5.76
N LEU A 54 11.05 12.27 5.54
CA LEU A 54 9.71 11.68 5.39
C LEU A 54 8.88 11.85 6.66
N ASN A 55 9.48 11.62 7.83
CA ASN A 55 8.82 11.80 9.13
C ASN A 55 8.39 13.26 9.36
N GLU A 56 9.28 14.22 9.13
CA GLU A 56 8.97 15.64 9.25
C GLU A 56 7.87 16.08 8.29
N LEU A 57 7.98 15.66 7.03
CA LEU A 57 6.98 15.97 6.00
C LEU A 57 5.59 15.40 6.35
N ILE A 58 5.53 14.14 6.73
CA ILE A 58 4.26 13.50 7.14
C ILE A 58 3.66 14.20 8.34
N THR A 59 4.46 14.55 9.35
CA THR A 59 3.98 15.27 10.54
C THR A 59 3.37 16.62 10.15
N ASN A 60 4.04 17.39 9.30
CA ASN A 60 3.53 18.66 8.80
C ASN A 60 2.23 18.50 7.98
N LEU A 61 2.16 17.44 7.16
CA LEU A 61 0.96 17.16 6.38
C LEU A 61 -0.23 16.76 7.28
N ILE A 62 -0.02 15.97 8.33
CA ILE A 62 -1.07 15.63 9.30
C ILE A 62 -1.64 16.90 9.93
N ILE A 63 -0.78 17.81 10.37
CA ILE A 63 -1.20 19.08 10.97
C ILE A 63 -1.99 19.94 9.96
N LYS A 64 -1.49 20.04 8.73
CA LYS A 64 -2.09 20.83 7.67
C LYS A 64 -3.46 20.30 7.22
N GLU A 65 -3.58 18.99 7.03
CA GLU A 65 -4.79 18.36 6.50
C GLU A 65 -5.87 18.15 7.57
N GLY A 66 -5.45 17.91 8.82
CA GLY A 66 -6.37 17.67 9.94
C GLY A 66 -7.39 16.58 9.60
N LEU A 67 -8.68 16.85 9.87
CA LEU A 67 -9.77 15.90 9.63
C LEU A 67 -10.07 15.62 8.14
N ARG A 68 -9.49 16.40 7.22
CA ARG A 68 -9.63 16.15 5.78
C ARG A 68 -8.66 15.09 5.26
N GLY A 69 -7.60 14.80 6.01
CA GLY A 69 -6.63 13.78 5.63
C GLY A 69 -7.27 12.41 5.40
N GLY A 70 -6.94 11.76 4.27
CA GLY A 70 -7.48 10.46 3.88
C GLY A 70 -8.74 10.51 3.00
N TRP A 71 -9.39 11.67 2.88
CA TRP A 71 -10.57 11.85 2.04
C TRP A 71 -10.24 12.18 0.57
N GLU A 72 -8.97 12.34 0.22
CA GLU A 72 -8.52 12.71 -1.12
C GLU A 72 -9.02 11.71 -2.16
N GLY A 73 -9.68 12.23 -3.18
CA GLY A 73 -10.37 11.44 -4.22
C GLY A 73 -11.73 10.88 -3.78
N LYS A 74 -12.18 11.23 -2.56
CA LYS A 74 -13.45 10.78 -1.98
C LYS A 74 -14.23 11.96 -1.36
N GLU A 75 -13.93 13.18 -1.79
CA GLU A 75 -14.46 14.42 -1.23
C GLU A 75 -16.00 14.46 -1.21
N LYS A 76 -16.65 13.83 -2.20
CA LYS A 76 -18.10 13.72 -2.26
C LYS A 76 -18.74 12.98 -1.07
N TYR A 77 -17.94 12.19 -0.34
CA TYR A 77 -18.39 11.45 0.85
C TYR A 77 -17.95 12.11 2.15
N TYR A 78 -17.13 13.14 2.08
CA TYR A 78 -16.67 13.87 3.26
C TYR A 78 -17.86 14.55 3.94
N LYS A 79 -17.99 14.30 5.24
CA LYS A 79 -18.90 15.00 6.13
C LYS A 79 -18.07 15.89 7.03
N GLU A 80 -18.40 17.19 7.06
CA GLU A 80 -17.66 18.14 7.87
C GLU A 80 -17.54 17.67 9.33
N GLY A 81 -16.35 17.83 9.89
CA GLY A 81 -16.03 17.38 11.25
C GLY A 81 -15.87 15.88 11.43
N LYS A 82 -15.92 15.08 10.36
CA LYS A 82 -15.73 13.62 10.46
C LYS A 82 -14.37 13.22 9.88
N PRO A 83 -13.49 12.54 10.68
CA PRO A 83 -12.26 11.98 10.15
C PRO A 83 -12.55 10.80 9.20
N PHE A 84 -11.60 10.49 8.34
CA PHE A 84 -11.68 9.31 7.48
C PHE A 84 -11.67 8.00 8.31
N GLU A 85 -10.88 7.97 9.37
CA GLU A 85 -10.82 6.90 10.36
C GLU A 85 -10.72 7.53 11.76
N VAL A 86 -11.54 7.06 12.70
CA VAL A 86 -11.60 7.63 14.06
C VAL A 86 -10.27 7.38 14.78
N ASN A 87 -9.74 8.44 15.40
CA ASN A 87 -8.47 8.41 16.14
C ASN A 87 -7.31 7.75 15.37
N CYS A 88 -7.20 8.12 14.11
CA CYS A 88 -6.14 7.67 13.23
C CYS A 88 -5.80 8.78 12.23
N ASP A 89 -4.54 9.19 12.18
CA ASP A 89 -4.09 10.12 11.15
C ASP A 89 -4.07 9.40 9.80
N ARG A 90 -4.69 10.00 8.81
CA ARG A 90 -4.77 9.48 7.45
C ARG A 90 -4.34 10.54 6.45
N LEU A 91 -3.61 10.13 5.42
CA LEU A 91 -3.33 10.96 4.26
C LEU A 91 -3.49 10.11 2.99
N GLY A 92 -4.08 10.69 1.97
CA GLY A 92 -4.15 10.11 0.63
C GLY A 92 -3.38 10.97 -0.36
N ASN A 93 -3.33 10.51 -1.63
CA ASN A 93 -2.73 11.26 -2.74
C ASN A 93 -1.36 11.89 -2.41
N LEU A 94 -0.48 11.15 -1.75
CA LEU A 94 0.77 11.66 -1.19
C LEU A 94 1.68 12.28 -2.26
N ILE A 95 1.67 11.75 -3.49
CA ILE A 95 2.51 12.26 -4.60
C ILE A 95 2.16 13.72 -4.93
N ASP A 96 0.89 14.09 -4.84
CA ASP A 96 0.46 15.48 -5.09
C ASP A 96 0.87 16.44 -3.97
N LYS A 97 1.13 15.90 -2.80
CA LYS A 97 1.56 16.68 -1.62
C LYS A 97 3.07 16.95 -1.63
N ASN A 98 3.87 15.99 -2.09
CA ASN A 98 5.30 16.18 -2.31
C ASN A 98 5.86 15.10 -3.25
N ILE A 99 6.68 15.52 -4.20
CA ILE A 99 7.27 14.63 -5.23
C ILE A 99 8.19 13.55 -4.65
N ILE A 100 8.71 13.71 -3.43
CA ILE A 100 9.53 12.68 -2.75
C ILE A 100 8.77 11.35 -2.63
N PHE A 101 7.47 11.39 -2.48
CA PHE A 101 6.65 10.17 -2.46
C PHE A 101 6.62 9.45 -3.80
N GLY A 102 6.89 10.19 -4.88
CA GLY A 102 7.09 9.63 -6.22
C GLY A 102 8.39 8.84 -6.37
N GLU A 103 9.39 9.09 -5.52
CA GLU A 103 10.62 8.27 -5.49
C GLU A 103 10.38 6.90 -4.85
N LEU A 104 9.48 6.83 -3.86
CA LEU A 104 9.17 5.57 -3.18
C LEU A 104 8.53 4.52 -4.08
N ILE A 105 7.75 4.95 -5.09
CA ILE A 105 7.15 4.00 -6.05
C ILE A 105 8.15 3.47 -7.07
N LEU A 106 9.35 4.05 -7.15
CA LEU A 106 10.43 3.60 -8.04
C LEU A 106 11.42 2.66 -7.34
N MET A 107 11.21 2.34 -6.06
CA MET A 107 12.13 1.51 -5.29
C MET A 107 12.25 0.10 -5.91
N PRO A 108 13.46 -0.37 -6.21
CA PRO A 108 13.69 -1.66 -6.86
C PRO A 108 13.06 -2.83 -6.10
N GLU A 109 13.15 -2.81 -4.76
CA GLU A 109 12.62 -3.87 -3.90
C GLU A 109 11.09 -3.98 -4.04
N ILE A 110 10.40 -2.85 -3.99
CA ILE A 110 8.92 -2.79 -4.12
C ILE A 110 8.48 -3.27 -5.50
N LEU A 111 9.16 -2.79 -6.54
CA LEU A 111 8.84 -3.15 -7.91
C LEU A 111 9.15 -4.63 -8.20
N MET A 112 10.26 -5.16 -7.67
CA MET A 112 10.61 -6.56 -7.82
C MET A 112 9.64 -7.48 -7.07
N ILE A 113 9.26 -7.17 -5.82
CA ILE A 113 8.26 -7.92 -5.06
C ILE A 113 6.94 -8.00 -5.86
N ALA A 114 6.50 -6.89 -6.42
CA ALA A 114 5.28 -6.85 -7.21
C ALA A 114 5.39 -7.68 -8.49
N TYR A 115 6.50 -7.56 -9.20
CA TYR A 115 6.72 -8.30 -10.44
C TYR A 115 6.81 -9.81 -10.22
N GLU A 116 7.44 -10.27 -9.13
CA GLU A 116 7.53 -11.69 -8.78
C GLU A 116 6.17 -12.36 -8.59
N ILE A 117 5.18 -11.62 -8.13
CA ILE A 117 3.82 -12.13 -7.92
C ILE A 117 2.93 -11.97 -9.15
N ILE A 118 3.03 -10.84 -9.85
CA ILE A 118 2.12 -10.48 -10.95
C ILE A 118 2.58 -11.10 -12.26
N LYS A 119 3.89 -11.22 -12.46
CA LYS A 119 4.53 -11.72 -13.70
C LYS A 119 4.00 -11.06 -14.98
N GLY A 120 3.79 -9.74 -14.91
CA GLY A 120 3.24 -8.95 -16.00
C GLY A 120 3.34 -7.46 -15.74
N ASP A 121 2.61 -6.66 -16.50
CA ASP A 121 2.61 -5.22 -16.34
C ASP A 121 1.93 -4.78 -15.07
N ILE A 122 2.62 -3.86 -14.37
CA ILE A 122 2.24 -3.35 -13.06
C ILE A 122 1.86 -1.87 -13.11
N LYS A 123 1.11 -1.44 -12.10
CA LYS A 123 0.82 -0.03 -11.81
C LYS A 123 0.66 0.20 -10.32
N VAL A 124 0.79 1.44 -9.89
CA VAL A 124 0.46 1.85 -8.52
C VAL A 124 -1.06 1.84 -8.37
N GLY A 125 -1.55 1.04 -7.44
CA GLY A 125 -2.96 0.99 -7.06
C GLY A 125 -3.34 2.09 -6.07
N GLY A 126 -2.41 2.43 -5.16
CA GLY A 126 -2.60 3.48 -4.16
C GLY A 126 -1.32 3.80 -3.41
N LEU A 127 -1.21 5.02 -2.94
CA LEU A 127 -0.14 5.49 -2.07
C LEU A 127 -0.74 6.38 -0.98
N ASN A 128 -0.83 5.82 0.22
CA ASN A 128 -1.54 6.40 1.34
C ASN A 128 -0.70 6.31 2.61
N PHE A 129 -1.20 6.95 3.67
CA PHE A 129 -0.56 6.96 4.99
C PHE A 129 -1.58 6.64 6.08
N ARG A 130 -1.11 6.02 7.17
CA ARG A 130 -1.89 5.70 8.36
C ARG A 130 -1.01 5.73 9.62
N ASN A 131 -1.54 6.34 10.70
CA ASN A 131 -0.95 6.34 12.02
C ASN A 131 -2.06 6.25 13.08
N PRO A 132 -2.35 5.06 13.62
CA PRO A 132 -3.38 4.90 14.64
C PRO A 132 -2.92 5.46 15.99
N HIS A 133 -3.81 6.17 16.67
CA HIS A 133 -3.57 6.73 18.01
C HIS A 133 -3.69 5.64 19.09
N LYS A 134 -3.33 6.04 20.32
CA LYS A 134 -3.43 5.14 21.50
C LYS A 134 -4.83 4.56 21.64
N ASN A 135 -4.90 3.25 21.86
CA ASN A 135 -6.11 2.43 21.99
C ASN A 135 -6.92 2.22 20.72
N PHE A 136 -6.44 2.69 19.56
CA PHE A 136 -7.09 2.53 18.26
C PHE A 136 -6.23 1.74 17.26
N GLY A 137 -6.73 1.57 16.06
CA GLY A 137 -6.01 0.95 14.96
C GLY A 137 -6.29 -0.54 14.78
N GLU A 138 -7.08 -1.15 15.64
CA GLU A 138 -7.49 -2.55 15.47
C GLU A 138 -8.47 -2.69 14.30
N GLN A 139 -8.28 -3.74 13.52
CA GLN A 139 -9.09 -4.05 12.36
C GLN A 139 -9.51 -5.53 12.39
N ALA A 140 -10.65 -5.84 11.81
CA ALA A 140 -11.00 -7.22 11.48
C ALA A 140 -9.98 -7.79 10.48
N ILE A 141 -9.75 -9.08 10.52
CA ILE A 141 -8.89 -9.79 9.56
C ILE A 141 -9.52 -9.67 8.17
N HIS A 142 -8.75 -9.21 7.19
CA HIS A 142 -9.21 -8.92 5.85
C HIS A 142 -8.16 -9.21 4.77
N ILE A 143 -8.54 -9.01 3.53
CA ILE A 143 -7.64 -8.95 2.36
C ILE A 143 -7.78 -7.58 1.71
N ASP A 144 -6.71 -7.11 1.07
CA ASP A 144 -6.72 -5.82 0.34
C ASP A 144 -7.07 -5.97 -1.14
N GLY A 145 -7.11 -7.19 -1.63
CA GLY A 145 -7.48 -7.54 -3.01
C GLY A 145 -8.91 -8.04 -3.17
N MET A 146 -9.25 -8.37 -4.40
CA MET A 146 -10.44 -9.17 -4.68
C MET A 146 -10.18 -10.62 -4.24
N ARG A 147 -11.22 -11.30 -3.74
CA ARG A 147 -11.11 -12.71 -3.38
C ARG A 147 -10.71 -13.54 -4.60
N ARG A 148 -10.03 -14.61 -4.36
CA ARG A 148 -9.79 -15.64 -5.39
C ARG A 148 -11.03 -16.51 -5.52
N GLU A 149 -11.43 -16.78 -6.74
CA GLU A 149 -12.55 -17.68 -7.06
C GLU A 149 -12.05 -19.10 -7.36
N SER A 150 -10.77 -19.22 -7.78
CA SER A 150 -10.15 -20.48 -8.19
C SER A 150 -8.69 -20.53 -7.78
N THR A 151 -8.15 -21.74 -7.60
CA THR A 151 -6.69 -21.97 -7.42
C THR A 151 -5.87 -21.56 -8.64
N ARG A 152 -6.50 -21.48 -9.84
CA ARG A 152 -5.87 -21.06 -11.08
C ARG A 152 -5.79 -19.53 -11.23
N ASP A 153 -6.50 -18.77 -10.40
CA ASP A 153 -6.48 -17.31 -10.48
C ASP A 153 -5.08 -16.78 -10.20
N SER A 154 -4.60 -15.91 -11.08
CA SER A 154 -3.35 -15.20 -10.86
C SER A 154 -3.51 -14.21 -9.70
N PHE A 155 -2.41 -13.94 -9.01
CA PHE A 155 -2.40 -12.87 -8.01
C PHE A 155 -2.44 -11.50 -8.68
N ASN A 156 -3.17 -10.57 -8.07
CA ASN A 156 -3.48 -9.26 -8.66
C ASN A 156 -2.62 -8.13 -8.13
N GLY A 157 -1.79 -8.38 -7.12
CA GLY A 157 -0.89 -7.35 -6.60
C GLY A 157 -0.37 -7.62 -5.20
N VAL A 158 0.34 -6.61 -4.72
CA VAL A 158 0.97 -6.57 -3.39
C VAL A 158 0.69 -5.22 -2.74
N VAL A 159 0.77 -5.18 -1.42
CA VAL A 159 0.93 -3.94 -0.68
C VAL A 159 2.27 -3.98 0.06
N CYS A 160 2.99 -2.88 0.01
CA CYS A 160 4.25 -2.68 0.72
C CYS A 160 4.06 -1.56 1.73
N TYR A 161 4.31 -1.84 2.99
CA TYR A 161 4.36 -0.88 4.07
C TYR A 161 5.79 -0.40 4.26
N ILE A 162 6.00 0.89 4.28
CA ILE A 162 7.24 1.51 4.74
C ILE A 162 6.96 2.06 6.13
N TYR A 163 7.61 1.50 7.14
CA TYR A 163 7.49 1.99 8.50
C TYR A 163 8.36 3.23 8.70
N LEU A 164 7.78 4.31 9.17
CA LEU A 164 8.52 5.53 9.52
C LEU A 164 8.95 5.56 10.99
N ASP A 165 8.39 4.68 11.81
CA ASP A 165 8.75 4.43 13.21
C ASP A 165 8.93 2.92 13.40
N ASP A 166 9.60 2.53 14.48
CA ASP A 166 9.67 1.11 14.84
C ASP A 166 8.26 0.55 15.07
N ALA A 167 7.96 -0.57 14.45
CA ALA A 167 6.72 -1.29 14.65
C ALA A 167 6.92 -2.39 15.70
N THR A 168 6.22 -2.29 16.80
CA THR A 168 6.30 -3.24 17.93
C THR A 168 4.93 -3.86 18.22
N ILE A 169 4.89 -4.85 19.08
CA ILE A 169 3.61 -5.42 19.55
C ILE A 169 2.76 -4.34 20.22
N GLU A 170 3.39 -3.51 21.05
CA GLU A 170 2.72 -2.53 21.91
C GLU A 170 2.16 -1.33 21.13
N ASN A 171 2.81 -0.91 20.03
CA ASN A 171 2.26 0.15 19.16
C ASN A 171 1.41 -0.41 18.01
N GLY A 172 1.15 -1.72 18.01
CA GLY A 172 0.18 -2.35 17.15
C GLY A 172 0.71 -2.78 15.77
N ALA A 173 1.94 -3.33 15.71
CA ALA A 173 2.47 -3.93 14.48
C ALA A 173 1.43 -4.81 13.79
N THR A 174 1.34 -4.73 12.48
CA THR A 174 0.34 -5.45 11.67
C THR A 174 0.42 -6.96 11.90
N GLY A 175 -0.74 -7.57 12.15
CA GLY A 175 -0.86 -9.02 12.21
C GLY A 175 -1.03 -9.59 10.81
N ILE A 176 -0.29 -10.65 10.51
CA ILE A 176 -0.30 -11.35 9.23
C ILE A 176 -0.52 -12.84 9.49
N ILE A 177 -1.41 -13.48 8.73
CA ILE A 177 -1.61 -14.93 8.79
C ILE A 177 -0.94 -15.56 7.57
N PRO A 178 0.22 -16.22 7.74
CA PRO A 178 0.97 -16.81 6.63
C PRO A 178 0.19 -17.85 5.85
N ASN A 179 0.53 -18.04 4.57
CA ASN A 179 -0.03 -19.03 3.64
C ASN A 179 -1.50 -18.81 3.25
N THR A 180 -2.15 -17.76 3.74
CA THR A 180 -3.59 -17.53 3.48
C THR A 180 -3.89 -16.94 2.10
N HIS A 181 -2.92 -16.30 1.46
CA HIS A 181 -3.08 -15.72 0.12
C HIS A 181 -3.48 -16.74 -0.97
N LYS A 182 -3.22 -18.02 -0.73
CA LYS A 182 -3.58 -19.13 -1.65
C LYS A 182 -5.03 -19.60 -1.46
N LYS A 183 -5.74 -19.16 -0.41
CA LYS A 183 -7.12 -19.56 -0.13
C LYS A 183 -8.11 -18.94 -1.13
N ILE A 184 -9.20 -19.66 -1.39
CA ILE A 184 -10.32 -19.22 -2.23
C ILE A 184 -11.35 -18.54 -1.33
N GLY A 185 -12.07 -17.55 -1.84
CA GLY A 185 -13.10 -16.85 -1.08
C GLY A 185 -12.54 -15.82 -0.11
N TRP A 186 -13.35 -15.47 0.88
CA TRP A 186 -13.07 -14.46 1.88
C TRP A 186 -12.60 -15.05 3.20
N PRO A 187 -11.86 -14.30 4.06
CA PRO A 187 -11.45 -14.78 5.38
C PRO A 187 -12.61 -15.30 6.24
N ASP A 188 -13.77 -14.64 6.21
CA ASP A 188 -14.97 -15.02 6.97
C ASP A 188 -15.60 -16.35 6.55
N ASN A 189 -15.25 -16.86 5.37
CA ASN A 189 -15.62 -18.23 4.99
C ASN A 189 -14.90 -19.30 5.84
N TYR A 190 -13.84 -18.93 6.57
CA TYR A 190 -12.95 -19.86 7.27
C TYR A 190 -12.79 -19.58 8.76
N ILE A 191 -12.94 -18.33 9.18
CA ILE A 191 -12.64 -17.89 10.54
C ILE A 191 -13.60 -16.77 10.98
N ASN A 192 -13.74 -16.61 12.30
CA ASN A 192 -14.23 -15.36 12.86
C ASN A 192 -13.14 -14.29 12.69
N THR A 193 -13.40 -13.31 11.83
CA THR A 193 -12.42 -12.27 11.46
C THR A 193 -12.20 -11.24 12.57
N ASN A 194 -13.09 -11.15 13.55
CA ASN A 194 -12.94 -10.27 14.71
C ASN A 194 -12.05 -10.84 15.81
N GLU A 195 -11.59 -12.08 15.66
CA GLU A 195 -10.74 -12.75 16.64
C GLU A 195 -9.32 -12.91 16.15
N ARG A 196 -8.33 -12.64 17.02
CA ARG A 196 -6.93 -12.91 16.73
C ARG A 196 -6.67 -14.41 16.64
N LYS A 197 -5.76 -14.82 15.76
CA LYS A 197 -5.45 -16.22 15.51
C LYS A 197 -4.08 -16.60 16.07
N LYS A 198 -3.96 -17.83 16.61
CA LYS A 198 -2.68 -18.34 17.19
C LYS A 198 -1.52 -18.34 16.19
N ASN A 199 -1.80 -18.53 14.90
CA ASN A 199 -0.79 -18.52 13.83
C ASN A 199 -0.58 -17.14 13.20
N GLU A 200 -1.17 -16.08 13.76
CA GLU A 200 -0.88 -14.71 13.38
C GLU A 200 0.52 -14.34 13.84
N ILE A 201 1.33 -13.87 12.92
CA ILE A 201 2.61 -13.24 13.23
C ILE A 201 2.43 -11.72 13.29
N ARG A 202 3.24 -11.05 14.10
CA ARG A 202 3.30 -9.59 14.14
C ARG A 202 4.46 -9.14 13.26
N ALA A 203 4.18 -8.24 12.33
CA ALA A 203 5.20 -7.65 11.46
C ALA A 203 6.05 -6.62 12.23
N ILE A 204 6.80 -7.12 13.23
CA ILE A 204 7.73 -6.30 14.03
C ILE A 204 8.91 -5.97 13.14
N ALA A 205 9.27 -4.69 13.05
CA ALA A 205 10.39 -4.24 12.25
C ALA A 205 10.81 -2.82 12.67
N GLU A 206 12.08 -2.50 12.45
CA GLU A 206 12.63 -1.17 12.72
C GLU A 206 12.15 -0.12 11.70
N ALA A 207 12.26 1.14 12.07
CA ALA A 207 11.94 2.27 11.20
C ALA A 207 12.75 2.20 9.90
N GLY A 208 12.08 2.42 8.77
CA GLY A 208 12.64 2.29 7.43
C GLY A 208 12.47 0.92 6.78
N SER A 209 12.03 -0.10 7.53
CA SER A 209 11.78 -1.44 6.98
C SER A 209 10.59 -1.45 6.02
N ILE A 210 10.64 -2.40 5.07
CA ILE A 210 9.54 -2.69 4.14
C ILE A 210 8.86 -3.99 4.58
N VAL A 211 7.57 -3.92 4.85
CA VAL A 211 6.73 -5.10 5.07
C VAL A 211 5.80 -5.27 3.88
N ALA A 212 6.06 -6.28 3.07
CA ALA A 212 5.27 -6.56 1.88
C ALA A 212 4.38 -7.78 2.09
N PHE A 213 3.18 -7.75 1.54
CA PHE A 213 2.32 -8.94 1.49
C PHE A 213 1.42 -8.93 0.24
N ASN A 214 1.11 -10.14 -0.21
CA ASN A 214 0.16 -10.34 -1.30
C ASN A 214 -1.21 -9.75 -0.92
N LEU A 215 -1.89 -9.11 -1.84
CA LEU A 215 -3.21 -8.51 -1.59
C LEU A 215 -4.26 -9.50 -1.05
N ASN A 216 -4.04 -10.79 -1.24
CA ASN A 216 -4.90 -11.87 -0.71
C ASN A 216 -4.39 -12.46 0.61
N THR A 217 -3.28 -12.00 1.16
CA THR A 217 -2.82 -12.43 2.48
C THR A 217 -3.75 -11.85 3.56
N TRP A 218 -4.24 -12.70 4.43
CA TRP A 218 -5.08 -12.28 5.54
C TRP A 218 -4.26 -11.53 6.56
N HIS A 219 -4.68 -10.33 6.86
CA HIS A 219 -3.98 -9.44 7.77
C HIS A 219 -4.94 -8.50 8.48
N ALA A 220 -4.44 -7.86 9.52
CA ALA A 220 -5.19 -6.83 10.24
C ALA A 220 -4.26 -5.87 10.97
N GLY A 221 -4.65 -4.61 11.03
CA GLY A 221 -4.07 -3.67 11.99
C GLY A 221 -4.31 -4.16 13.41
N ALA A 222 -3.36 -3.94 14.31
CA ALA A 222 -3.54 -4.22 15.71
C ALA A 222 -3.66 -2.94 16.52
N LYS A 223 -4.23 -3.07 17.70
CA LYS A 223 -4.43 -1.96 18.64
C LYS A 223 -3.10 -1.36 19.06
N ASN A 224 -2.97 -0.06 18.98
CA ASN A 224 -1.84 0.69 19.55
C ASN A 224 -2.07 0.86 21.05
N ILE A 225 -1.40 0.07 21.88
CA ILE A 225 -1.61 0.04 23.33
C ILE A 225 -0.83 1.14 24.04
N ASN A 226 0.46 1.33 23.66
CA ASN A 226 1.37 2.23 24.35
C ASN A 226 1.26 3.70 23.89
N GLY A 227 0.60 3.96 22.76
CA GLY A 227 0.44 5.30 22.18
C GLY A 227 1.66 5.86 21.45
N LYS A 228 2.76 5.09 21.36
CA LYS A 228 3.88 5.48 20.49
C LYS A 228 3.43 5.47 19.03
N PRO A 229 3.90 6.41 18.20
CA PRO A 229 3.50 6.46 16.80
C PRO A 229 3.90 5.18 16.06
N ARG A 230 3.10 4.81 15.09
CA ARG A 230 3.38 3.77 14.10
C ARG A 230 2.99 4.29 12.73
N LYS A 231 3.71 5.31 12.31
CA LYS A 231 3.52 5.97 11.02
C LYS A 231 3.92 5.01 9.90
N THR A 232 2.98 4.74 9.01
CA THR A 232 3.15 3.77 7.92
C THR A 232 2.70 4.39 6.60
N ILE A 233 3.58 4.38 5.60
CA ILE A 233 3.23 4.65 4.20
C ILE A 233 2.91 3.30 3.55
N PHE A 234 1.76 3.16 2.88
CA PHE A 234 1.46 1.98 2.09
C PHE A 234 1.43 2.29 0.60
N ILE A 235 2.16 1.45 -0.13
CA ILE A 235 2.24 1.46 -1.58
C ILE A 235 1.59 0.18 -2.05
N GLN A 236 0.44 0.32 -2.72
CA GLN A 236 -0.20 -0.81 -3.36
C GLN A 236 0.24 -0.86 -4.81
N ILE A 237 0.82 -1.98 -5.23
CA ILE A 237 1.14 -2.24 -6.64
C ILE A 237 0.19 -3.34 -7.14
N LYS A 238 -0.42 -3.08 -8.28
CA LYS A 238 -1.41 -3.97 -8.90
C LYS A 238 -1.02 -4.38 -10.31
N LYS A 239 -1.61 -5.49 -10.74
CA LYS A 239 -1.64 -5.84 -12.16
C LYS A 239 -2.30 -4.70 -12.95
N ARG A 240 -1.73 -4.36 -14.11
CA ARG A 240 -2.11 -3.14 -14.84
C ARG A 240 -3.58 -3.05 -15.23
N ASN A 241 -4.24 -4.17 -15.46
CA ASN A 241 -5.68 -4.22 -15.78
C ASN A 241 -6.61 -4.12 -14.55
N GLN A 242 -6.08 -3.91 -13.33
CA GLN A 242 -6.88 -3.74 -12.12
C GLN A 242 -7.13 -2.26 -11.83
N GLY A 243 -8.28 -1.93 -11.22
CA GLY A 243 -8.61 -0.56 -10.82
C GLY A 243 -7.65 0.00 -9.75
N GLN A 244 -7.36 1.29 -9.81
CA GLN A 244 -6.61 2.03 -8.78
C GLN A 244 -7.53 2.44 -7.62
N LEU A 245 -6.97 2.60 -6.41
CA LEU A 245 -7.68 3.18 -5.25
C LEU A 245 -7.92 4.68 -5.42
N LEU A 246 -7.03 5.33 -6.15
CA LEU A 246 -7.12 6.73 -6.55
C LEU A 246 -6.81 6.82 -8.04
N ASN A 247 -7.68 7.48 -8.80
CA ASN A 247 -7.41 7.79 -10.20
C ASN A 247 -6.39 8.93 -10.30
N TYR A 248 -5.10 8.58 -10.35
CA TYR A 248 -4.01 9.57 -10.40
C TYR A 248 -4.09 10.49 -11.62
N LYS A 249 -4.58 9.98 -12.77
CA LYS A 249 -4.81 10.81 -13.96
C LYS A 249 -5.79 11.95 -13.69
N LYS A 250 -6.82 11.71 -12.87
CA LYS A 250 -7.83 12.70 -12.50
C LYS A 250 -7.38 13.59 -11.34
N PHE A 251 -6.82 13.00 -10.28
CA PHE A 251 -6.64 13.67 -8.99
C PHE A 251 -5.25 14.26 -8.74
N LEU A 252 -4.26 13.99 -9.59
CA LEU A 252 -3.00 14.73 -9.52
C LEU A 252 -3.16 16.12 -10.14
N SER A 253 -2.59 17.12 -9.49
CA SER A 253 -2.51 18.49 -10.02
C SER A 253 -1.68 18.53 -11.30
N GLN A 254 -1.92 19.53 -12.15
CA GLN A 254 -1.13 19.74 -13.37
C GLN A 254 0.34 20.04 -13.03
N GLU A 255 0.58 20.72 -11.91
CA GLU A 255 1.93 21.01 -11.44
C GLU A 255 2.68 19.71 -11.11
N THR A 256 2.06 18.81 -10.36
CA THR A 256 2.66 17.50 -10.04
C THR A 256 2.89 16.68 -11.30
N LYS A 257 1.91 16.61 -12.22
CA LYS A 257 2.05 15.86 -13.49
C LYS A 257 3.23 16.32 -14.33
N LYS A 258 3.54 17.63 -14.35
CA LYS A 258 4.71 18.19 -15.05
C LYS A 258 6.04 17.77 -14.43
N LYS A 259 6.08 17.50 -13.13
CA LYS A 259 7.29 17.08 -12.39
C LYS A 259 7.55 15.57 -12.47
N LEU A 260 6.57 14.76 -12.88
CA LEU A 260 6.73 13.32 -12.99
C LEU A 260 7.66 12.96 -14.15
N ASN A 261 8.60 12.06 -13.88
CA ASN A 261 9.37 11.39 -14.93
C ASN A 261 8.54 10.29 -15.64
N GLU A 262 9.06 9.74 -16.74
CA GLU A 262 8.33 8.77 -17.56
C GLU A 262 8.05 7.44 -16.82
N CYS A 263 8.95 7.01 -15.92
CA CYS A 263 8.72 5.84 -15.08
C CYS A 263 7.55 6.04 -14.10
N GLN A 264 7.49 7.21 -13.48
CA GLN A 264 6.38 7.58 -12.58
C GLN A 264 5.07 7.72 -13.35
N LYS A 265 5.08 8.37 -14.53
CA LYS A 265 3.89 8.48 -15.39
C LYS A 265 3.35 7.10 -15.78
N TYR A 266 4.24 6.17 -16.13
CA TYR A 266 3.87 4.78 -16.43
C TYR A 266 3.22 4.12 -15.21
N LEU A 267 3.89 4.11 -14.06
CA LEU A 267 3.37 3.45 -12.86
C LEU A 267 2.06 4.05 -12.36
N LEU A 268 1.88 5.37 -12.49
CA LEU A 268 0.66 6.06 -12.08
C LEU A 268 -0.47 6.01 -13.11
N SER A 269 -0.25 5.35 -14.25
CA SER A 269 -1.24 5.24 -15.34
C SER A 269 -1.73 6.58 -15.87
N ILE A 270 -0.85 7.59 -15.91
CA ILE A 270 -1.22 8.95 -16.33
C ILE A 270 -1.67 8.97 -17.81
N ARG A 271 -1.07 8.09 -18.65
CA ARG A 271 -1.36 8.01 -20.08
C ARG A 271 -2.41 6.95 -20.45
N ASP A 272 -2.77 6.09 -19.50
CA ASP A 272 -3.70 5.00 -19.81
C ASP A 272 -5.07 5.54 -20.21
N ILE A 273 -5.59 4.96 -21.27
CA ILE A 273 -7.01 5.01 -21.60
C ILE A 273 -7.64 3.85 -20.86
N ASP A 274 -8.04 4.04 -19.62
CA ASP A 274 -8.53 2.95 -18.81
C ASP A 274 -10.06 3.03 -18.64
N PRO A 275 -10.81 2.18 -19.37
CA PRO A 275 -12.25 2.05 -19.17
C PRO A 275 -12.63 1.35 -17.86
N THR A 276 -11.67 0.70 -17.19
CA THR A 276 -11.93 -0.03 -15.93
C THR A 276 -11.77 0.81 -14.68
N GLN A 277 -11.27 2.03 -14.80
CA GLN A 277 -11.26 3.00 -13.70
C GLN A 277 -12.69 3.47 -13.44
N LYS A 278 -13.43 2.66 -12.70
CA LYS A 278 -14.70 3.13 -12.14
C LYS A 278 -14.40 4.40 -11.36
N GLU A 279 -15.13 5.47 -11.65
CA GLU A 279 -14.99 6.76 -10.96
C GLU A 279 -15.12 6.66 -9.45
N ASP A 280 -15.68 5.56 -8.96
CA ASP A 280 -15.94 5.24 -7.58
C ASP A 280 -14.98 4.18 -7.04
N SER A 281 -13.74 4.57 -6.78
CA SER A 281 -12.81 3.76 -5.96
C SER A 281 -13.24 3.63 -4.48
N VAL A 282 -14.40 4.14 -4.13
CA VAL A 282 -15.08 3.96 -2.82
C VAL A 282 -15.46 2.51 -2.54
N SER A 283 -15.29 1.65 -3.52
CA SER A 283 -15.71 0.25 -3.41
C SER A 283 -15.12 -0.50 -2.23
N ILE A 284 -13.93 -0.15 -1.74
CA ILE A 284 -13.33 -0.90 -0.64
C ILE A 284 -14.03 -0.60 0.69
N GLY A 285 -14.29 0.66 1.03
CA GLY A 285 -15.02 1.01 2.26
C GLY A 285 -16.46 0.50 2.23
N ASN A 286 -17.18 0.73 1.13
CA ASN A 286 -18.54 0.20 0.96
C ASN A 286 -18.56 -1.33 0.85
N PHE A 287 -17.53 -1.92 0.28
CA PHE A 287 -17.34 -3.36 0.21
C PHE A 287 -17.15 -3.96 1.60
N TYR A 288 -16.32 -3.37 2.46
CA TYR A 288 -16.17 -3.77 3.85
C TYR A 288 -17.47 -3.60 4.64
N LYS A 289 -18.15 -2.47 4.49
CA LYS A 289 -19.43 -2.24 5.15
C LYS A 289 -20.51 -3.23 4.70
N LYS A 290 -20.56 -3.53 3.40
CA LYS A 290 -21.49 -4.52 2.84
C LYS A 290 -21.13 -5.96 3.22
N GLN A 291 -19.84 -6.26 3.40
CA GLN A 291 -19.34 -7.60 3.69
C GLN A 291 -19.28 -7.90 5.19
N PHE A 292 -18.94 -6.93 6.03
CA PHE A 292 -18.68 -7.14 7.45
C PHE A 292 -19.62 -6.38 8.38
N GLY A 293 -20.59 -5.64 7.83
CA GLY A 293 -21.60 -4.92 8.63
C GLY A 293 -21.05 -3.79 9.51
N LYS A 294 -19.73 -3.50 9.42
CA LYS A 294 -19.03 -2.50 10.25
C LYS A 294 -18.21 -1.57 9.37
N ASP A 295 -18.15 -0.30 9.73
CA ASP A 295 -17.14 0.61 9.21
C ASP A 295 -15.77 0.09 9.65
N ARG A 296 -14.73 0.28 8.83
CA ARG A 296 -13.35 0.12 9.28
C ARG A 296 -13.18 1.05 10.48
N GLY A 297 -13.10 0.49 11.66
CA GLY A 297 -13.07 1.19 12.93
C GLY A 297 -12.02 2.26 13.03
#